data_3c9be7eaabdf62312da3532fae3b4d8c
#
_entry.id   3c9be7eaabdf62312da3532fae3b4d8c
#
_cell.length_a   1.000
_cell.length_b   1.000
_cell.length_c   1.000
_cell.angle_alpha   90.00
_cell.angle_beta   90.00
_cell.angle_gamma   90.00
#
_symmetry.space_group_name_H-M   'P 1'
#
loop_
_entity.id
_entity.type
_entity.pdbx_description
1 polymer ?
#
loop_
_entity_poly.entity_id
_entity_poly.type
_entity_poly.pdbx_seq_one_letter_code
_entity_poly.pdbx_strand_id
1 'polypeptide(L)' 'MEEYQQRILDEKKALDEKRVKLTDFLGCTASAQIEPEARGLLEQQSEAMETYSEILSRRLQLMGIVEV' A
#
# COMPACT_ATOMS: atom_id res chain seq x y z
N MET A 1 16.03 -10.30 14.90
CA MET A 1 15.71 -9.24 13.92
C MET A 1 15.91 -7.88 14.58
N GLU A 2 16.57 -6.96 13.88
CA GLU A 2 16.78 -5.62 14.41
C GLU A 2 15.47 -4.84 14.47
N GLU A 3 15.39 -3.90 15.41
CA GLU A 3 14.17 -3.12 15.61
C GLU A 3 13.74 -2.36 14.35
N TYR A 4 14.70 -1.75 13.63
CA TYR A 4 14.35 -1.01 12.41
C TYR A 4 13.84 -1.93 11.30
N GLN A 5 14.30 -3.18 11.25
CA GLN A 5 13.81 -4.16 10.28
C GLN A 5 12.36 -4.53 10.59
N GLN A 6 12.05 -4.71 11.87
CA GLN A 6 10.69 -5.00 12.29
C GLN A 6 9.75 -3.84 11.97
N ARG A 7 10.21 -2.60 12.14
CA ARG A 7 9.42 -1.43 11.78
C ARG A 7 9.06 -1.40 10.31
N ILE A 8 9.99 -1.77 9.43
CA ILE A 8 9.75 -1.82 7.99
C ILE A 8 8.72 -2.89 7.66
N LEU A 9 8.82 -4.06 8.29
CA LEU A 9 7.83 -5.13 8.11
C LEU A 9 6.44 -4.68 8.56
N ASP A 10 6.34 -4.03 9.72
CA ASP A 10 5.08 -3.55 10.25
C ASP A 10 4.50 -2.45 9.37
N GLU A 11 5.34 -1.53 8.89
CA GLU A 11 4.93 -0.46 7.99
C GLU A 11 4.38 -1.01 6.69
N LYS A 12 5.07 -2.00 6.10
CA LYS A 12 4.62 -2.62 4.87
C LYS A 12 3.30 -3.35 5.07
N LYS A 13 3.15 -4.07 6.17
CA LYS A 13 1.91 -4.78 6.48
C LYS A 13 0.74 -3.81 6.60
N ALA A 14 0.92 -2.72 7.34
CA ALA A 14 -0.11 -1.70 7.50
C ALA A 14 -0.46 -1.04 6.17
N LEU A 15 0.55 -0.75 5.34
CA LEU A 15 0.37 -0.16 4.02
C LEU A 15 -0.42 -1.09 3.10
N ASP A 16 -0.07 -2.38 3.07
CA ASP A 16 -0.74 -3.35 2.22
C ASP A 16 -2.20 -3.57 2.63
N GLU A 17 -2.51 -3.53 3.91
CA GLU A 17 -3.88 -3.57 4.40
C GLU A 17 -4.69 -2.37 3.89
N LYS A 18 -4.10 -1.18 3.93
CA LYS A 18 -4.73 0.03 3.39
C LYS A 18 -4.93 -0.05 1.89
N ARG A 19 -3.96 -0.61 1.16
CA ARG A 19 -4.05 -0.81 -0.29
C ARG A 19 -5.24 -1.70 -0.65
N VAL A 20 -5.40 -2.81 0.04
CA VAL A 20 -6.51 -3.73 -0.19
C VAL A 20 -7.85 -3.03 0.02
N LYS A 21 -7.98 -2.29 1.12
CA LYS A 21 -9.21 -1.55 1.42
C LYS A 21 -9.52 -0.51 0.36
N LEU A 22 -8.52 0.23 -0.10
CA LEU A 22 -8.70 1.25 -1.12
C LEU A 22 -9.07 0.63 -2.46
N THR A 23 -8.40 -0.45 -2.85
CA THR A 23 -8.70 -1.17 -4.09
C THR A 23 -10.13 -1.71 -4.07
N ASP A 24 -10.54 -2.30 -2.94
CA ASP A 24 -11.91 -2.81 -2.79
C ASP A 24 -12.93 -1.68 -2.89
N PHE A 25 -12.64 -0.53 -2.28
CA PHE A 25 -13.52 0.63 -2.36
C PHE A 25 -13.65 1.14 -3.80
N LEU A 26 -12.54 1.24 -4.52
CA LEU A 26 -12.55 1.73 -5.91
C LEU A 26 -13.30 0.77 -6.84
N GLY A 27 -13.35 -0.51 -6.52
CA GLY A 27 -14.13 -1.49 -7.27
C GLY A 27 -15.59 -1.58 -6.83
N CYS A 28 -15.99 -0.83 -5.82
CA CYS A 28 -17.33 -0.86 -5.26
C CYS A 28 -18.23 0.16 -5.93
N THR A 29 -19.54 -0.10 -5.99
CA THR A 29 -20.51 0.84 -6.56
C THR A 29 -20.55 2.17 -5.81
N ALA A 30 -20.23 2.17 -4.51
CA ALA A 30 -20.20 3.39 -3.71
C ALA A 30 -19.16 4.39 -4.24
N SER A 31 -18.09 3.94 -4.86
CA SER A 31 -17.07 4.83 -5.41
C SER A 31 -17.56 5.62 -6.62
N ALA A 32 -18.60 5.14 -7.29
CA ALA A 32 -19.19 5.83 -8.42
C ALA A 32 -19.92 7.12 -8.01
N GLN A 33 -20.23 7.28 -6.72
CA GLN A 33 -20.90 8.45 -6.18
C GLN A 33 -19.93 9.57 -5.79
N ILE A 34 -18.62 9.30 -5.87
CA ILE A 34 -17.59 10.28 -5.57
C ILE A 34 -17.36 11.15 -6.80
N GLU A 35 -17.09 12.44 -6.56
CA GLU A 35 -16.77 13.36 -7.66
C GLU A 35 -15.59 12.82 -8.48
N PRO A 36 -15.60 12.99 -9.81
CA PRO A 36 -14.52 12.47 -10.66
C PRO A 36 -13.12 12.93 -10.24
N GLU A 37 -12.99 14.18 -9.80
CA GLU A 37 -11.69 14.69 -9.34
C GLU A 37 -11.21 13.95 -8.08
N ALA A 38 -12.09 13.76 -7.12
CA ALA A 38 -11.75 13.04 -5.89
C ALA A 38 -11.42 11.58 -6.19
N ARG A 39 -12.18 10.95 -7.10
CA ARG A 39 -11.91 9.58 -7.52
C ARG A 39 -10.53 9.46 -8.18
N GLY A 40 -10.19 10.41 -9.05
CA GLY A 40 -8.87 10.44 -9.70
C GLY A 40 -7.74 10.52 -8.69
N LEU A 41 -7.90 11.32 -7.64
CA LEU A 41 -6.92 11.42 -6.57
C LEU A 41 -6.78 10.11 -5.79
N LEU A 42 -7.89 9.41 -5.55
CA LEU A 42 -7.86 8.11 -4.89
C LEU A 42 -7.15 7.06 -5.75
N GLU A 43 -7.35 7.10 -7.06
CA GLU A 43 -6.64 6.20 -7.98
C GLU A 43 -5.14 6.48 -7.96
N GLN A 44 -4.74 7.75 -7.97
CA GLN A 44 -3.34 8.13 -7.86
C GLN A 44 -2.75 7.70 -6.52
N GLN A 45 -3.52 7.83 -5.44
CA GLN A 45 -3.10 7.36 -4.13
C GLN A 45 -2.86 5.85 -4.12
N SER A 46 -3.75 5.08 -4.76
CA SER A 46 -3.61 3.63 -4.86
C SER A 46 -2.30 3.27 -5.58
N GLU A 47 -1.99 3.94 -6.68
CA GLU A 47 -0.75 3.72 -7.42
C GLU A 47 0.48 4.08 -6.60
N ALA A 48 0.44 5.20 -5.87
CA ALA A 48 1.54 5.63 -5.03
C ALA A 48 1.78 4.63 -3.88
N MET A 49 0.72 4.10 -3.30
CA MET A 49 0.82 3.10 -2.25
C MET A 49 1.41 1.79 -2.78
N GLU A 50 1.08 1.40 -4.00
CA GLU A 50 1.66 0.23 -4.64
C GLU A 50 3.16 0.40 -4.84
N THR A 51 3.57 1.54 -5.37
CA THR A 51 4.99 1.86 -5.56
C THR A 51 5.74 1.88 -4.22
N TYR A 52 5.15 2.48 -3.21
CA TYR A 52 5.74 2.52 -1.88
C TYR A 52 5.91 1.11 -1.31
N SER A 53 4.90 0.25 -1.45
CA SER A 53 4.98 -1.13 -0.99
C SER A 53 6.11 -1.90 -1.69
N GLU A 54 6.27 -1.70 -2.99
CA GLU A 54 7.37 -2.32 -3.76
C GLU A 54 8.73 -1.85 -3.25
N ILE A 55 8.87 -0.58 -2.93
CA ILE A 55 10.12 -0.03 -2.38
C ILE A 55 10.42 -0.67 -1.04
N LEU A 56 9.43 -0.83 -0.18
CA LEU A 56 9.62 -1.48 1.12
C LEU A 56 10.05 -2.93 0.95
N SER A 57 9.45 -3.65 -0.01
CA SER A 57 9.85 -5.02 -0.33
C SER A 57 11.32 -5.10 -0.74
N ARG A 58 11.76 -4.18 -1.59
CA ARG A 58 13.15 -4.15 -2.05
C ARG A 58 14.11 -3.83 -0.91
N ARG A 59 13.73 -2.93 -0.02
CA ARG A 59 14.52 -2.62 1.16
C ARG A 59 14.70 -3.84 2.05
N LEU A 60 13.61 -4.61 2.24
CA LEU A 60 13.66 -5.84 3.03
C LEU A 60 14.55 -6.89 2.36
N GLN A 61 14.47 -7.04 1.04
CA GLN A 61 15.32 -7.96 0.30
C GLN A 61 16.81 -7.63 0.47
N LEU A 62 17.15 -6.35 0.43
CA LEU A 62 18.54 -5.91 0.61
C LEU A 62 19.06 -6.20 2.02
N MET A 63 18.16 -6.30 2.99
CA MET A 63 18.51 -6.68 4.35
C MET A 63 18.51 -8.19 4.56
N GLY A 64 18.23 -8.98 3.51
CA GLY A 64 18.17 -10.43 3.61
C GLY A 64 16.91 -10.96 4.25
N ILE A 65 15.86 -10.15 4.35
CA ILE A 65 14.59 -10.55 4.94
C ILE A 65 13.66 -11.04 3.84
N VAL A 66 13.12 -12.24 4.01
CA VAL A 66 12.15 -12.83 3.08
C VAL A 66 10.77 -12.63 3.66
N GLU A 67 9.90 -12.02 2.87
CA GLU A 67 8.49 -11.89 3.24
C GLU A 67 7.74 -13.19 2.95
N VAL A 68 6.86 -13.53 3.82
CA VAL A 68 6.04 -14.75 3.68
C VAL A 68 4.60 -14.36 3.37
#